data_f0bb258da4fac98b402725958b0b65a7
#
_entry.id   f0bb258da4fac98b402725958b0b65a7
#
_cell.length_a   1.000
_cell.length_b   1.000
_cell.length_c   1.000
_cell.angle_alpha   90.00
_cell.angle_beta   90.00
_cell.angle_gamma   90.00
#
_symmetry.space_group_name_H-M   'P 1'
#
loop_
_entity.id
_entity.type
_entity.pdbx_description
1 polymer ?
#
loop_
_entity_poly.entity_id
_entity_poly.type
_entity_poly.pdbx_seq_one_letter_code
_entity_poly.pdbx_strand_id
1 'polypeptide(L)'
;MRSSATVEDLPDTSFAGQQDTYLNVHGAGAVQDAVRRCWASLWTTRAMINRARRGVAPDEVSIAVVVQQLVPAEAAGVLFTADPQTGDPGRMVVNASWGLGESVVNGQVTPDTLVLDPSSGRVLEQHLGDKTVMTVRAPRGHPGATGARRAARRAGPRRSPGR
;
A
#
# COMPACT_ATOMS: atom_id res chain seq x y z
N MET A 1 -11.36 2.32 -1.03
CA MET A 1 -11.78 2.75 0.32
C MET A 1 -10.79 2.21 1.31
N ARG A 2 -10.33 3.01 2.24
CA ARG A 2 -9.41 2.60 3.31
C ARG A 2 -9.87 3.17 4.65
N SER A 3 -9.58 2.45 5.69
CA SER A 3 -9.72 2.92 7.07
C SER A 3 -8.57 3.89 7.44
N SER A 4 -8.82 4.69 8.47
CA SER A 4 -7.84 5.53 9.14
C SER A 4 -8.26 5.63 10.61
N ALA A 5 -7.53 5.00 11.49
CA ALA A 5 -7.86 4.97 12.92
C ALA A 5 -6.98 5.93 13.72
N THR A 6 -7.54 6.48 14.80
CA THR A 6 -6.83 7.44 15.66
C THR A 6 -5.60 6.87 16.35
N VAL A 7 -5.51 5.54 16.45
CA VAL A 7 -4.38 4.83 17.07
C VAL A 7 -3.38 4.26 16.07
N GLU A 8 -3.52 4.58 14.78
CA GLU A 8 -2.67 4.01 13.73
C GLU A 8 -1.21 4.49 13.82
N ASP A 9 -1.00 5.73 14.26
CA ASP A 9 0.29 6.42 14.32
C ASP A 9 0.69 6.81 15.75
N LEU A 10 0.46 5.95 16.72
CA LEU A 10 0.96 6.20 18.07
C LEU A 10 2.49 6.11 18.12
N PRO A 11 3.18 6.98 18.88
CA PRO A 11 4.61 6.85 19.13
C PRO A 11 4.92 5.42 19.61
N ASP A 12 5.96 4.82 19.06
CA ASP A 12 6.45 3.46 19.38
C ASP A 12 5.55 2.30 18.92
N THR A 13 4.43 2.56 18.21
CA THR A 13 3.54 1.47 17.79
C THR A 13 2.95 1.71 16.41
N SER A 14 3.20 0.82 15.46
CA SER A 14 2.50 0.80 14.17
C SER A 14 1.32 -0.16 14.19
N PHE A 15 0.13 0.36 13.89
CA PHE A 15 -1.06 -0.44 13.63
C PHE A 15 -1.30 -0.65 12.12
N ALA A 16 -0.29 -0.39 11.30
CA ALA A 16 -0.38 -0.57 9.86
C ALA A 16 -0.86 -1.98 9.49
N GLY A 17 -1.77 -2.08 8.53
CA GLY A 17 -2.32 -3.36 8.07
C GLY A 17 -3.26 -4.07 9.05
N GLN A 18 -3.69 -3.43 10.14
CA GLN A 18 -4.63 -4.01 11.10
C GLN A 18 -6.10 -3.91 10.62
N GLN A 19 -6.38 -2.98 9.73
CA GLN A 19 -7.71 -2.67 9.25
C GLN A 19 -7.85 -2.94 7.76
N ASP A 20 -9.07 -3.20 7.32
CA ASP A 20 -9.34 -3.63 5.96
C ASP A 20 -9.36 -2.46 4.98
N THR A 21 -8.81 -2.70 3.80
CA THR A 21 -8.90 -1.83 2.62
C THR A 21 -9.71 -2.53 1.53
N TYR A 22 -10.67 -1.81 0.94
CA TYR A 22 -11.51 -2.32 -0.12
C TYR A 22 -11.25 -1.56 -1.41
N LEU A 23 -10.69 -2.25 -2.39
CA LEU A 23 -10.41 -1.73 -3.73
C LEU A 23 -11.51 -2.11 -4.70
N ASN A 24 -11.58 -1.43 -5.84
CA ASN A 24 -12.49 -1.72 -6.94
C ASN A 24 -13.99 -1.77 -6.53
N VAL A 25 -14.40 -0.91 -5.60
CA VAL A 25 -15.79 -0.81 -5.13
C VAL A 25 -16.59 0.07 -6.09
N HIS A 26 -17.74 -0.42 -6.58
CA HIS A 26 -18.57 0.27 -7.56
C HIS A 26 -20.03 0.37 -7.11
N GLY A 27 -20.59 1.57 -7.26
CA GLY A 27 -21.99 1.86 -6.94
C GLY A 27 -22.25 2.19 -5.47
N ALA A 28 -23.31 2.95 -5.21
CA ALA A 28 -23.59 3.53 -3.89
C ALA A 28 -23.78 2.45 -2.81
N GLY A 29 -24.52 1.38 -3.11
CA GLY A 29 -24.76 0.28 -2.15
C GLY A 29 -23.46 -0.42 -1.73
N ALA A 30 -22.61 -0.76 -2.70
CA ALA A 30 -21.33 -1.40 -2.40
C ALA A 30 -20.38 -0.47 -1.62
N VAL A 31 -20.44 0.85 -1.88
CA VAL A 31 -19.68 1.85 -1.10
C VAL A 31 -20.16 1.86 0.35
N GLN A 32 -21.49 1.90 0.58
CA GLN A 32 -22.05 1.87 1.93
C GLN A 32 -21.68 0.58 2.68
N ASP A 33 -21.74 -0.57 2.01
CA ASP A 33 -21.36 -1.85 2.61
C ASP A 33 -19.86 -1.91 2.92
N ALA A 34 -19.01 -1.35 2.07
CA ALA A 34 -17.58 -1.28 2.33
C ALA A 34 -17.26 -0.34 3.51
N VAL A 35 -18.00 0.78 3.66
CA VAL A 35 -17.89 1.67 4.85
C VAL A 35 -18.21 0.88 6.13
N ARG A 36 -19.36 0.18 6.14
CA ARG A 36 -19.76 -0.63 7.31
C ARG A 36 -18.71 -1.69 7.65
N ARG A 37 -18.13 -2.34 6.64
CA ARG A 37 -17.07 -3.35 6.84
C ARG A 37 -15.78 -2.72 7.35
N CYS A 38 -15.40 -1.52 6.88
CA CYS A 38 -14.28 -0.78 7.44
C CYS A 38 -14.50 -0.51 8.94
N TRP A 39 -15.69 -0.04 9.34
CA TRP A 39 -16.00 0.17 10.75
C TRP A 39 -15.98 -1.14 11.54
N ALA A 40 -16.55 -2.21 11.00
CA ALA A 40 -16.56 -3.52 11.63
C ALA A 40 -15.15 -4.11 11.83
N SER A 41 -14.18 -3.71 11.00
CA SER A 41 -12.79 -4.21 11.11
C SER A 41 -12.11 -3.83 12.43
N LEU A 42 -12.58 -2.79 13.12
CA LEU A 42 -12.14 -2.48 14.50
C LEU A 42 -12.44 -3.60 15.50
N TRP A 43 -13.46 -4.39 15.25
CA TRP A 43 -13.98 -5.40 16.17
C TRP A 43 -13.57 -6.83 15.74
N THR A 44 -12.65 -6.95 14.80
CA THR A 44 -12.04 -8.25 14.48
C THR A 44 -11.22 -8.76 15.66
N THR A 45 -11.17 -10.07 15.84
CA THR A 45 -10.38 -10.71 16.91
C THR A 45 -8.93 -10.22 16.91
N ARG A 46 -8.34 -10.09 15.72
CA ARG A 46 -6.96 -9.57 15.56
C ARG A 46 -6.82 -8.15 16.09
N ALA A 47 -7.75 -7.25 15.73
CA ALA A 47 -7.70 -5.86 16.15
C ALA A 47 -7.94 -5.73 17.68
N MET A 48 -8.86 -6.51 18.23
CA MET A 48 -9.16 -6.54 19.66
C MET A 48 -7.98 -7.04 20.49
N ILE A 49 -7.38 -8.17 20.10
CA ILE A 49 -6.21 -8.72 20.81
C ILE A 49 -5.03 -7.74 20.76
N ASN A 50 -4.81 -7.11 19.62
CA ASN A 50 -3.70 -6.18 19.46
C ASN A 50 -3.85 -4.93 20.35
N ARG A 51 -5.06 -4.37 20.44
CA ARG A 51 -5.38 -3.27 21.36
C ARG A 51 -5.22 -3.68 22.81
N ALA A 52 -5.79 -4.83 23.20
CA ALA A 52 -5.68 -5.33 24.57
C ALA A 52 -4.23 -5.53 25.02
N ARG A 53 -3.37 -6.06 24.15
CA ARG A 53 -1.92 -6.22 24.42
C ARG A 53 -1.20 -4.89 24.66
N ARG A 54 -1.76 -3.78 24.17
CA ARG A 54 -1.17 -2.43 24.26
C ARG A 54 -1.88 -1.55 25.28
N GLY A 55 -2.84 -2.10 26.01
CA GLY A 55 -3.60 -1.35 27.03
C GLY A 55 -4.51 -0.27 26.48
N VAL A 56 -4.83 -0.29 25.17
CA VAL A 56 -5.74 0.68 24.57
C VAL A 56 -7.18 0.26 24.79
N ALA A 57 -7.96 1.12 25.48
CA ALA A 57 -9.37 0.85 25.75
C ALA A 57 -10.22 0.94 24.47
N PRO A 58 -11.32 0.16 24.35
CA PRO A 58 -12.15 0.13 23.15
C PRO A 58 -12.80 1.49 22.80
N ASP A 59 -13.09 2.31 23.79
CA ASP A 59 -13.68 3.65 23.68
C ASP A 59 -12.67 4.75 23.31
N GLU A 60 -11.39 4.47 23.38
CA GLU A 60 -10.32 5.38 22.95
C GLU A 60 -10.05 5.34 21.43
N VAL A 61 -10.66 4.40 20.73
CA VAL A 61 -10.40 4.20 19.31
C VAL A 61 -11.55 4.68 18.45
N SER A 62 -11.26 5.63 17.59
CA SER A 62 -12.14 6.05 16.51
C SER A 62 -11.57 5.68 15.16
N ILE A 63 -12.45 5.40 14.20
CA ILE A 63 -12.07 5.09 12.82
C ILE A 63 -12.84 5.97 11.83
N ALA A 64 -12.10 6.62 10.97
CA ALA A 64 -12.63 7.25 9.78
C ALA A 64 -12.49 6.33 8.57
N VAL A 65 -13.32 6.54 7.56
CA VAL A 65 -13.21 5.83 6.28
C VAL A 65 -12.95 6.83 5.17
N VAL A 66 -11.84 6.65 4.48
CA VAL A 66 -11.48 7.45 3.31
C VAL A 66 -12.09 6.78 2.06
N VAL A 67 -13.02 7.46 1.42
CA VAL A 67 -13.59 7.06 0.12
C VAL A 67 -12.85 7.83 -0.96
N GLN A 68 -12.07 7.14 -1.75
CA GLN A 68 -11.20 7.75 -2.76
C GLN A 68 -11.40 7.07 -4.11
N GLN A 69 -11.35 7.85 -5.18
CA GLN A 69 -11.37 7.30 -6.53
C GLN A 69 -10.11 6.45 -6.76
N LEU A 70 -10.32 5.23 -7.26
CA LEU A 70 -9.21 4.34 -7.61
C LEU A 70 -8.61 4.77 -8.95
N VAL A 71 -7.36 5.22 -8.92
CA VAL A 71 -6.59 5.54 -10.12
C VAL A 71 -6.22 4.24 -10.83
N PRO A 72 -6.45 4.11 -12.15
CA PRO A 72 -6.01 2.95 -12.93
C PRO A 72 -4.50 3.05 -13.20
N ALA A 73 -3.71 2.84 -12.16
CA ALA A 73 -2.27 3.00 -12.22
C ALA A 73 -1.61 1.92 -13.09
N GLU A 74 -0.69 2.31 -13.97
CA GLU A 74 0.21 1.40 -14.68
C GLU A 74 1.40 1.00 -13.83
N ALA A 75 1.82 1.89 -12.93
CA ALA A 75 2.83 1.66 -11.91
C ALA A 75 2.45 2.41 -10.64
N ALA A 76 2.81 1.86 -9.50
CA ALA A 76 2.58 2.47 -8.19
C ALA A 76 3.72 2.10 -7.25
N GLY A 77 3.88 2.88 -6.19
CA GLY A 77 4.93 2.62 -5.22
C GLY A 77 4.72 3.36 -3.91
N VAL A 78 5.66 3.14 -3.01
CA VAL A 78 5.76 3.82 -1.71
C VAL A 78 7.08 4.58 -1.68
N LEU A 79 7.03 5.84 -1.26
CA LEU A 79 8.20 6.66 -1.02
C LEU A 79 8.33 6.88 0.48
N PHE A 80 9.50 6.56 1.01
CA PHE A 80 9.91 6.86 2.38
C PHE A 80 10.83 8.08 2.34
N THR A 81 10.53 9.09 3.14
CA THR A 81 11.32 10.33 3.23
C THR A 81 12.58 10.20 4.08
N ALA A 82 12.74 9.06 4.75
CA ALA A 82 13.95 8.60 5.39
C ALA A 82 14.14 7.12 5.08
N ASP A 83 15.34 6.60 5.20
CA ASP A 83 15.58 5.16 5.03
C ASP A 83 14.85 4.37 6.13
N PRO A 84 13.89 3.51 5.79
CA PRO A 84 13.09 2.78 6.78
C PRO A 84 13.87 1.73 7.57
N GLN A 85 15.07 1.36 7.13
CA GLN A 85 15.94 0.38 7.82
C GLN A 85 16.90 1.05 8.79
N THR A 86 17.48 2.18 8.40
CA THR A 86 18.49 2.87 9.18
C THR A 86 17.99 4.13 9.90
N GLY A 87 16.82 4.67 9.47
CA GLY A 87 16.28 5.94 9.95
C GLY A 87 17.01 7.17 9.38
N ASP A 88 17.94 6.99 8.43
CA ASP A 88 18.73 8.08 7.85
C ASP A 88 17.86 9.04 7.03
N PRO A 89 17.68 10.32 7.43
CA PRO A 89 16.93 11.30 6.68
C PRO A 89 17.69 11.83 5.44
N GLY A 90 18.95 11.53 5.31
CA GLY A 90 19.77 11.83 4.13
C GLY A 90 19.52 10.90 2.95
N ARG A 91 18.62 9.94 3.09
CA ARG A 91 18.31 8.94 2.06
C ARG A 91 16.80 8.73 1.97
N MET A 92 16.21 9.04 0.82
CA MET A 92 14.84 8.65 0.51
C MET A 92 14.83 7.28 -0.19
N VAL A 93 13.84 6.44 0.14
CA VAL A 93 13.69 5.11 -0.49
C VAL A 93 12.36 5.02 -1.22
N VAL A 94 12.39 4.64 -2.49
CA VAL A 94 11.21 4.37 -3.30
C VAL A 94 11.14 2.89 -3.61
N ASN A 95 10.04 2.25 -3.25
CA ASN A 95 9.69 0.89 -3.66
C ASN A 95 8.55 0.94 -4.67
N ALA A 96 8.76 0.48 -5.90
CA ALA A 96 7.78 0.59 -6.98
C ALA A 96 7.59 -0.73 -7.73
N SER A 97 6.37 -0.94 -8.22
CA SER A 97 6.02 -2.09 -9.05
C SER A 97 4.95 -1.73 -10.08
N TRP A 98 4.67 -2.66 -10.98
CA TRP A 98 3.61 -2.52 -11.97
C TRP A 98 2.22 -2.65 -11.36
N GLY A 99 1.25 -1.93 -11.92
CA GLY A 99 -0.15 -1.98 -11.52
C GLY A 99 -0.46 -1.18 -10.25
N LEU A 100 -1.40 -1.66 -9.47
CA LEU A 100 -1.82 -1.03 -8.21
C LEU A 100 -0.79 -1.31 -7.11
N GLY A 101 -0.59 -0.33 -6.22
CA GLY A 101 0.40 -0.39 -5.14
C GLY A 101 0.15 -1.45 -4.07
N GLU A 102 -1.01 -2.09 -4.08
CA GLU A 102 -1.37 -3.14 -3.12
C GLU A 102 -0.35 -4.30 -3.10
N SER A 103 0.15 -4.71 -4.26
CA SER A 103 1.14 -5.78 -4.36
C SER A 103 2.48 -5.44 -3.70
N VAL A 104 2.85 -4.15 -3.67
CA VAL A 104 4.05 -3.67 -2.97
C VAL A 104 3.82 -3.67 -1.46
N VAL A 105 2.69 -3.09 -1.02
CA VAL A 105 2.37 -2.96 0.41
C VAL A 105 2.19 -4.33 1.07
N ASN A 106 1.57 -5.29 0.38
CA ASN A 106 1.31 -6.63 0.90
C ASN A 106 2.50 -7.59 0.73
N GLY A 107 3.64 -7.13 0.20
CA GLY A 107 4.82 -7.96 0.01
C GLY A 107 4.65 -9.10 -1.00
N GLN A 108 3.69 -8.99 -1.92
CA GLN A 108 3.40 -10.01 -2.93
C GLN A 108 4.40 -10.01 -4.09
N VAL A 109 5.18 -8.94 -4.22
CA VAL A 109 6.20 -8.78 -5.26
C VAL A 109 7.49 -8.25 -4.66
N THR A 110 8.61 -8.59 -5.29
CA THR A 110 9.88 -7.90 -5.05
C THR A 110 9.87 -6.63 -5.90
N PRO A 111 9.72 -5.43 -5.31
CA PRO A 111 9.64 -4.19 -6.05
C PRO A 111 11.00 -3.75 -6.61
N ASP A 112 10.98 -2.78 -7.51
CA ASP A 112 12.19 -1.98 -7.75
C ASP A 112 12.40 -1.10 -6.54
N THR A 113 13.65 -1.04 -6.08
CA THR A 113 14.05 -0.15 -4.99
C THR A 113 15.03 0.89 -5.52
N LEU A 114 14.69 2.15 -5.32
CA LEU A 114 15.55 3.29 -5.64
C LEU A 114 15.90 4.02 -4.34
N VAL A 115 17.16 4.29 -4.15
CA VAL A 115 17.63 5.19 -3.09
C VAL A 115 17.97 6.53 -3.71
N LEU A 116 17.38 7.59 -3.19
CA LEU A 116 17.49 8.94 -3.72
C LEU A 116 18.13 9.88 -2.71
N ASP A 117 18.88 10.83 -3.21
CA ASP A 117 19.31 12.01 -2.46
C ASP A 117 18.11 12.96 -2.27
N PRO A 118 17.71 13.30 -1.02
CA PRO A 118 16.51 14.10 -0.76
C PRO A 118 16.62 15.55 -1.26
N SER A 119 17.82 16.08 -1.40
CA SER A 119 18.05 17.46 -1.81
C SER A 119 17.97 17.66 -3.33
N SER A 120 18.48 16.68 -4.08
CA SER A 120 18.59 16.77 -5.55
C SER A 120 17.64 15.82 -6.28
N GLY A 121 17.04 14.83 -5.60
CA GLY A 121 16.27 13.77 -6.22
C GLY A 121 17.10 12.80 -7.07
N ARG A 122 18.43 12.90 -7.01
CA ARG A 122 19.32 12.04 -7.78
C ARG A 122 19.29 10.61 -7.26
N VAL A 123 19.22 9.63 -8.16
CA VAL A 123 19.33 8.21 -7.82
C VAL A 123 20.75 7.91 -7.36
N LEU A 124 20.88 7.45 -6.12
CA LEU A 124 22.14 7.00 -5.51
C LEU A 124 22.37 5.51 -5.76
N GLU A 125 21.30 4.72 -5.56
CA GLU A 125 21.32 3.26 -5.73
C GLU A 125 20.05 2.79 -6.39
N GLN A 126 20.14 1.70 -7.16
CA GLN A 126 19.01 1.08 -7.83
C GLN A 126 19.10 -0.44 -7.75
N HIS A 127 18.03 -1.07 -7.26
CA HIS A 127 17.86 -2.52 -7.27
C HIS A 127 16.57 -2.86 -8.02
N LEU A 128 16.68 -3.63 -9.11
CA LEU A 128 15.52 -4.04 -9.90
C LEU A 128 14.93 -5.33 -9.34
N GLY A 129 13.65 -5.28 -8.98
CA GLY A 129 12.90 -6.44 -8.52
C GLY A 129 12.41 -7.32 -9.65
N ASP A 130 12.02 -8.54 -9.34
CA ASP A 130 11.57 -9.52 -10.33
C ASP A 130 10.13 -9.28 -10.82
N LYS A 131 9.31 -8.55 -10.10
CA LYS A 131 7.95 -8.09 -10.43
C LYS A 131 7.13 -9.07 -11.28
N THR A 132 7.12 -10.34 -10.89
CA THR A 132 6.47 -11.43 -11.64
C THR A 132 4.94 -11.33 -11.66
N VAL A 133 4.38 -10.59 -10.71
CA VAL A 133 2.94 -10.39 -10.53
C VAL A 133 2.63 -8.90 -10.45
N MET A 134 1.49 -8.49 -10.95
CA MET A 134 0.95 -7.15 -10.74
C MET A 134 -0.53 -7.22 -10.35
N THR A 135 -0.95 -6.34 -9.47
CA THR A 135 -2.36 -6.16 -9.14
C THR A 135 -2.98 -5.18 -10.12
N VAL A 136 -4.07 -5.57 -10.76
CA VAL A 136 -4.81 -4.73 -11.71
C VAL A 136 -6.25 -4.58 -11.28
N ARG A 137 -6.89 -3.50 -11.73
CA ARG A 137 -8.31 -3.30 -11.55
C ARG A 137 -9.09 -4.41 -12.29
N ALA A 138 -9.99 -5.10 -11.59
CA ALA A 138 -10.89 -6.06 -12.24
C ALA A 138 -11.91 -5.35 -13.13
N PRO A 139 -12.39 -5.98 -14.21
CA PRO A 139 -13.51 -5.47 -15.02
C PRO A 139 -14.74 -5.22 -14.15
N ARG A 140 -15.62 -4.31 -14.62
CA ARG A 140 -16.92 -4.06 -13.98
C ARG A 140 -17.72 -5.37 -13.89
N GLY A 141 -18.32 -5.64 -12.75
CA GLY A 141 -19.09 -6.87 -12.51
C GLY A 141 -18.49 -7.82 -11.47
N HIS A 142 -17.27 -7.56 -10.99
CA HIS A 142 -16.64 -8.29 -9.90
C HIS A 142 -16.37 -7.31 -8.74
N PRO A 143 -17.36 -6.96 -7.91
CA PRO A 143 -17.18 -6.05 -6.79
C PRO A 143 -16.20 -6.65 -5.79
N GLY A 144 -15.21 -5.86 -5.39
CA GLY A 144 -14.22 -6.23 -4.38
C GLY A 144 -13.08 -7.13 -4.88
N ALA A 145 -13.05 -7.52 -6.14
CA ALA A 145 -11.94 -8.30 -6.68
C ALA A 145 -10.90 -7.37 -7.32
N THR A 146 -9.71 -7.38 -6.80
CA THR A 146 -8.50 -7.01 -7.53
C THR A 146 -7.96 -8.27 -8.20
N GLY A 147 -7.75 -8.23 -9.52
CA GLY A 147 -7.20 -9.37 -10.25
C GLY A 147 -5.67 -9.34 -10.20
N ALA A 148 -5.04 -10.39 -9.70
CA ALA A 148 -3.62 -10.59 -9.93
C ALA A 148 -3.40 -11.07 -11.37
N ARG A 149 -2.59 -10.35 -12.16
CA ARG A 149 -2.11 -10.80 -13.46
C ARG A 149 -0.60 -10.99 -13.40
N ARG A 150 -0.10 -12.03 -14.08
CA ARG A 150 1.34 -12.13 -14.32
C ARG A 150 1.78 -10.86 -15.07
N ALA A 151 2.77 -10.16 -14.54
CA ALA A 151 3.38 -9.06 -15.26
C ALA A 151 4.05 -9.65 -16.50
N ALA A 152 3.60 -9.22 -17.68
CA ALA A 152 4.37 -9.50 -18.88
C ALA A 152 5.76 -8.86 -18.69
N ARG A 153 6.85 -9.61 -18.83
CA ARG A 153 8.20 -9.05 -18.86
C ARG A 153 8.23 -7.99 -19.94
N ARG A 154 8.09 -6.72 -19.59
CA ARG A 154 8.50 -5.66 -20.51
C ARG A 154 10.01 -5.78 -20.60
N ALA A 155 10.49 -6.07 -21.79
CA ALA A 155 11.92 -5.97 -22.12
C ALA A 155 12.40 -4.60 -21.62
N GLY A 156 13.36 -4.61 -20.70
CA GLY A 156 13.96 -3.38 -20.20
C GLY A 156 14.43 -2.51 -21.36
N PRO A 157 14.57 -1.19 -21.17
CA PRO A 157 15.06 -0.32 -22.22
C PRO A 157 16.38 -0.91 -22.76
N ARG A 158 16.43 -1.14 -24.07
CA ARG A 158 17.65 -1.57 -24.75
C ARG A 158 18.72 -0.54 -24.38
N ARG A 159 19.77 -0.97 -23.69
CA ARG A 159 20.96 -0.16 -23.52
C ARG A 159 21.39 0.25 -24.91
N SER A 160 21.37 1.53 -25.21
CA SER A 160 22.01 2.05 -26.40
C SER A 160 23.50 1.67 -26.31
N PRO A 161 24.11 1.08 -27.36
CA PRO A 161 25.54 0.88 -27.38
C PRO A 161 26.19 2.26 -27.33
N GLY A 162 27.03 2.49 -26.32
CA GLY A 162 27.77 3.72 -26.15
C GLY A 162 28.60 4.02 -27.43
N ARG A 163 28.56 5.29 -27.82
CA ARG A 163 29.61 5.93 -28.61
C ARG A 163 30.66 6.53 -27.68
#